data_a267af5720ad8ac19ed1ad82eb1f1fa0
#
_entry.id   a267af5720ad8ac19ed1ad82eb1f1fa0
#
_cell.length_a   1.000
_cell.length_b   1.000
_cell.length_c   1.000
_cell.angle_alpha   90.00
_cell.angle_beta   90.00
_cell.angle_gamma   90.00
#
_symmetry.space_group_name_H-M   'P 1'
#
loop_
_entity.id
_entity.type
_entity.pdbx_description
1 polymer ?
#
loop_
_entity_poly.entity_id
_entity_poly.type
_entity_poly.pdbx_seq_one_letter_code
_entity_poly.pdbx_strand_id
1 'polypeptide(L)'
;MSTNKKIRVAIVGVGNCAKSLVEGIQYYMENPADKVGLMYADIGGYAAGDILFVAGFDVDRRKVNHQLKDALRAKPNCAMDHVETILDASKGGCVEDGAMVYSGPELDGIAPWMLDYPEDVSFRTGAIPAESFDRIVDLLKYHKVDVVINYLPVGSEDASRFYIDAALKAGCHVVNCIPTLISTEETQEYEQKFIDAGLTIVGSDMRSAWGASRLSEVLQGAMLDSGLMVTQHIQMNMAAGSTQGQEHIRTGRTANTDFLNMSEKSRL
;
A
#
# COMPACT_ATOMS: atom_id res chain seq x y z
N MET A 1 14.75 -24.10 12.00
CA MET A 1 15.51 -24.14 10.73
C MET A 1 15.21 -22.85 10.02
N SER A 2 16.15 -21.91 9.94
CA SER A 2 15.97 -20.67 9.18
C SER A 2 15.88 -21.05 7.71
N THR A 3 14.72 -20.94 7.12
CA THR A 3 14.59 -21.00 5.67
C THR A 3 15.19 -19.71 5.14
N ASN A 4 16.39 -19.78 4.61
CA ASN A 4 17.16 -18.65 4.07
C ASN A 4 16.52 -18.09 2.76
N LYS A 5 15.19 -18.13 2.65
CA LYS A 5 14.43 -17.73 1.48
C LYS A 5 13.71 -16.41 1.77
N LYS A 6 14.15 -15.33 1.13
CA LYS A 6 13.46 -14.04 1.18
C LYS A 6 12.11 -14.14 0.47
N ILE A 7 11.10 -13.48 1.03
CA ILE A 7 9.81 -13.24 0.37
C ILE A 7 9.99 -12.04 -0.55
N ARG A 8 9.85 -12.26 -1.84
CA ARG A 8 10.06 -11.24 -2.89
C ARG A 8 8.77 -10.49 -3.16
N VAL A 9 8.79 -9.20 -2.89
CA VAL A 9 7.59 -8.36 -2.90
C VAL A 9 7.66 -7.29 -3.99
N ALA A 10 6.59 -7.17 -4.77
CA ALA A 10 6.36 -6.02 -5.63
C ALA A 10 5.30 -5.10 -5.02
N ILE A 11 5.50 -3.79 -5.16
CA ILE A 11 4.61 -2.76 -4.62
C ILE A 11 3.86 -2.09 -5.77
N VAL A 12 2.53 -2.02 -5.67
CA VAL A 12 1.68 -1.25 -6.56
C VAL A 12 1.22 -0.01 -5.81
N GLY A 13 1.60 1.17 -6.31
CA GLY A 13 1.45 2.45 -5.61
C GLY A 13 2.62 2.75 -4.67
N VAL A 14 3.67 3.39 -5.20
CA VAL A 14 4.91 3.73 -4.48
C VAL A 14 4.73 5.05 -3.72
N GLY A 15 3.69 5.11 -2.88
CA GLY A 15 3.29 6.26 -2.08
C GLY A 15 3.81 6.24 -0.65
N ASN A 16 3.17 7.03 0.22
CA ASN A 16 3.50 7.15 1.65
C ASN A 16 3.40 5.82 2.41
N CYS A 17 2.38 5.01 2.11
CA CYS A 17 2.21 3.70 2.74
C CYS A 17 3.35 2.75 2.37
N ALA A 18 3.75 2.75 1.10
CA ALA A 18 4.89 1.97 0.64
C ALA A 18 6.20 2.41 1.30
N LYS A 19 6.44 3.72 1.40
CA LYS A 19 7.60 4.28 2.11
C LYS A 19 7.64 3.82 3.55
N SER A 20 6.53 3.97 4.28
CA SER A 20 6.46 3.59 5.70
C SER A 20 6.68 2.09 5.90
N LEU A 21 6.18 1.24 4.99
CA LEU A 21 6.42 -0.21 5.06
C LEU A 21 7.89 -0.54 4.85
N VAL A 22 8.51 -0.02 3.78
CA VAL A 22 9.92 -0.32 3.46
C VAL A 22 10.86 0.18 4.55
N GLU A 23 10.68 1.42 5.00
CA GLU A 23 11.49 1.98 6.08
C GLU A 23 11.25 1.27 7.41
N GLY A 24 10.02 0.87 7.70
CA GLY A 24 9.70 0.09 8.90
C GLY A 24 10.39 -1.28 8.91
N ILE A 25 10.41 -1.98 7.78
CA ILE A 25 11.12 -3.26 7.65
C ILE A 25 12.62 -3.06 7.86
N GLN A 26 13.22 -2.06 7.22
CA GLN A 26 14.63 -1.77 7.40
C GLN A 26 14.95 -1.37 8.85
N TYR A 27 14.10 -0.57 9.50
CA TYR A 27 14.24 -0.21 10.91
C TYR A 27 14.36 -1.45 11.81
N TYR A 28 13.46 -2.44 11.64
CA TYR A 28 13.53 -3.67 12.44
C TYR A 28 14.71 -4.58 12.07
N MET A 29 15.24 -4.48 10.85
CA MET A 29 16.49 -5.15 10.48
C MET A 29 17.69 -4.52 11.20
N GLU A 30 17.72 -3.19 11.30
CA GLU A 30 18.75 -2.43 12.00
C GLU A 30 18.61 -2.54 13.53
N ASN A 31 17.37 -2.73 14.03
CA ASN A 31 17.04 -2.80 15.44
C ASN A 31 16.34 -4.12 15.81
N PRO A 32 16.97 -5.28 15.67
CA PRO A 32 16.30 -6.59 15.80
C PRO A 32 15.78 -6.90 17.21
N ALA A 33 16.23 -6.18 18.23
CA ALA A 33 15.73 -6.28 19.59
C ALA A 33 14.43 -5.48 19.83
N ASP A 34 14.16 -4.47 19.01
CA ASP A 34 12.94 -3.67 19.12
C ASP A 34 11.76 -4.44 18.47
N LYS A 35 10.70 -4.61 19.26
CA LYS A 35 9.47 -5.28 18.85
C LYS A 35 8.24 -4.37 18.98
N VAL A 36 8.44 -3.14 19.41
CA VAL A 36 7.36 -2.17 19.56
C VAL A 36 6.74 -1.87 18.19
N GLY A 37 5.43 -1.98 18.08
CA GLY A 37 4.69 -1.78 16.82
C GLY A 37 4.53 -3.06 15.99
N LEU A 38 5.23 -4.14 16.26
CA LEU A 38 4.98 -5.43 15.62
C LEU A 38 3.92 -6.21 16.42
N MET A 39 2.84 -6.58 15.77
CA MET A 39 1.84 -7.49 16.38
C MET A 39 2.46 -8.86 16.67
N TYR A 40 3.28 -9.34 15.75
CA TYR A 40 4.06 -10.57 15.87
C TYR A 40 5.46 -10.33 15.32
N ALA A 41 6.47 -10.73 16.07
CA ALA A 41 7.87 -10.59 15.64
C ALA A 41 8.30 -11.68 14.66
N ASP A 42 7.62 -12.81 14.69
CA ASP A 42 7.82 -13.98 13.84
C ASP A 42 6.45 -14.55 13.45
N ILE A 43 6.27 -14.87 12.17
CA ILE A 43 5.08 -15.52 11.65
C ILE A 43 5.53 -16.72 10.81
N GLY A 44 5.34 -17.92 11.34
CA GLY A 44 5.70 -19.15 10.63
C GLY A 44 7.19 -19.29 10.30
N GLY A 45 8.07 -18.68 11.09
CA GLY A 45 9.51 -18.67 10.89
C GLY A 45 10.02 -17.53 10.02
N TYR A 46 9.15 -16.58 9.65
CA TYR A 46 9.52 -15.37 8.92
C TYR A 46 9.45 -14.15 9.83
N ALA A 47 10.48 -13.33 9.77
CA ALA A 47 10.56 -12.01 10.43
C ALA A 47 10.48 -10.89 9.39
N ALA A 48 10.36 -9.64 9.84
CA ALA A 48 10.34 -8.46 8.96
C ALA A 48 11.53 -8.44 7.98
N GLY A 49 12.72 -8.82 8.45
CA GLY A 49 13.93 -8.87 7.64
C GLY A 49 13.93 -9.94 6.53
N ASP A 50 12.96 -10.83 6.48
CA ASP A 50 12.85 -11.83 5.40
C ASP A 50 12.11 -11.29 4.17
N ILE A 51 11.60 -10.07 4.23
CA ILE A 51 10.96 -9.39 3.10
C ILE A 51 12.01 -8.69 2.26
N LEU A 52 11.90 -8.82 0.93
CA LEU A 52 12.76 -8.18 -0.04
C LEU A 52 11.90 -7.51 -1.12
N PHE A 53 11.99 -6.19 -1.23
CA PHE A 53 11.27 -5.43 -2.25
C PHE A 53 12.06 -5.43 -3.55
N VAL A 54 11.44 -5.92 -4.64
CA VAL A 54 12.13 -6.22 -5.89
C VAL A 54 11.65 -5.37 -7.07
N ALA A 55 10.47 -4.79 -6.99
CA ALA A 55 9.91 -3.94 -8.03
C ALA A 55 8.83 -3.02 -7.44
N GLY A 56 8.59 -1.89 -8.10
CA GLY A 56 7.45 -1.01 -7.86
C GLY A 56 6.71 -0.72 -9.15
N PHE A 57 5.43 -0.36 -9.02
CA PHE A 57 4.58 0.16 -10.10
C PHE A 57 3.92 1.44 -9.64
N ASP A 58 4.02 2.51 -10.43
CA ASP A 58 3.44 3.82 -10.12
C ASP A 58 3.08 4.54 -11.41
N VAL A 59 2.32 5.63 -11.31
CA VAL A 59 1.95 6.50 -12.43
C VAL A 59 2.63 7.88 -12.34
N ASP A 60 3.28 8.19 -11.22
CA ASP A 60 3.94 9.48 -11.03
C ASP A 60 5.26 9.54 -11.82
N ARG A 61 5.35 10.50 -12.76
CA ARG A 61 6.51 10.70 -13.63
C ARG A 61 7.84 10.93 -12.90
N ARG A 62 7.81 11.30 -11.61
CA ARG A 62 9.00 11.51 -10.77
C ARG A 62 9.50 10.23 -10.11
N LYS A 63 8.72 9.15 -10.20
CA LYS A 63 9.02 7.85 -9.59
C LYS A 63 9.28 6.78 -10.64
N VAL A 64 8.51 6.82 -11.74
CA VAL A 64 8.64 5.87 -12.84
C VAL A 64 10.03 5.98 -13.47
N ASN A 65 10.63 4.82 -13.78
CA ASN A 65 12.00 4.67 -14.31
C ASN A 65 13.10 5.15 -13.34
N HIS A 66 12.80 5.28 -12.05
CA HIS A 66 13.78 5.51 -11.00
C HIS A 66 13.95 4.27 -10.14
N GLN A 67 15.05 4.19 -9.39
CA GLN A 67 15.23 3.12 -8.42
C GLN A 67 14.16 3.21 -7.33
N LEU A 68 13.66 2.05 -6.91
CA LEU A 68 12.57 1.98 -5.92
C LEU A 68 12.89 2.75 -4.63
N LYS A 69 14.12 2.62 -4.11
CA LYS A 69 14.55 3.33 -2.90
C LYS A 69 14.49 4.86 -3.03
N ASP A 70 14.81 5.40 -4.22
CA ASP A 70 14.79 6.83 -4.49
C ASP A 70 13.34 7.31 -4.71
N ALA A 71 12.54 6.52 -5.44
CA ALA A 71 11.13 6.78 -5.69
C ALA A 71 10.30 6.83 -4.40
N LEU A 72 10.62 6.00 -3.42
CA LEU A 72 9.95 6.01 -2.11
C LEU A 72 10.12 7.34 -1.37
N ARG A 73 11.20 8.06 -1.62
CA ARG A 73 11.48 9.38 -1.03
C ARG A 73 11.19 10.56 -1.96
N ALA A 74 10.82 10.27 -3.20
CA ALA A 74 10.44 11.32 -4.14
C ALA A 74 9.11 11.97 -3.77
N LYS A 75 8.96 13.26 -4.09
CA LYS A 75 7.67 13.95 -3.96
C LYS A 75 6.58 13.26 -4.81
N PRO A 76 5.33 13.25 -4.37
CA PRO A 76 4.77 13.97 -3.22
C PRO A 76 4.87 13.19 -1.89
N ASN A 77 5.64 12.10 -1.81
CA ASN A 77 5.78 11.37 -0.56
C ASN A 77 6.28 12.29 0.56
N CYS A 78 5.57 12.29 1.67
CA CYS A 78 5.78 13.19 2.80
C CYS A 78 5.66 12.46 4.16
N ALA A 79 5.60 11.13 4.15
CA ALA A 79 5.68 10.34 5.38
C ALA A 79 7.01 10.62 6.09
N MET A 80 6.99 10.61 7.42
CA MET A 80 8.19 10.82 8.23
C MET A 80 9.25 9.77 7.91
N ASP A 81 10.51 10.17 7.92
CA ASP A 81 11.62 9.23 7.74
C ASP A 81 11.84 8.45 9.05
N HIS A 82 11.87 7.13 8.94
CA HIS A 82 12.13 6.22 10.06
C HIS A 82 13.56 5.67 10.06
N VAL A 83 14.24 5.79 8.93
CA VAL A 83 15.66 5.44 8.75
C VAL A 83 16.37 6.59 8.03
N GLU A 84 17.67 6.73 8.24
CA GLU A 84 18.46 7.78 7.59
C GLU A 84 18.47 7.60 6.06
N THR A 85 18.65 6.35 5.61
CA THR A 85 18.72 6.00 4.18
C THR A 85 18.09 4.63 3.96
N ILE A 86 17.30 4.49 2.88
CA ILE A 86 16.82 3.17 2.42
C ILE A 86 17.99 2.48 1.71
N LEU A 87 18.38 1.32 2.23
CA LEU A 87 19.54 0.57 1.75
C LEU A 87 19.16 -0.52 0.75
N ASP A 88 20.07 -0.77 -0.19
CA ASP A 88 20.04 -1.95 -1.04
C ASP A 88 20.36 -3.22 -0.24
N ALA A 89 19.90 -4.37 -0.72
CA ALA A 89 20.09 -5.65 -0.03
C ALA A 89 21.57 -6.02 0.15
N SER A 90 22.43 -5.68 -0.83
CA SER A 90 23.88 -5.85 -0.73
C SER A 90 24.54 -5.04 0.39
N LYS A 91 23.86 -4.00 0.85
CA LYS A 91 24.29 -3.12 1.97
C LYS A 91 23.54 -3.40 3.27
N GLY A 92 22.82 -4.53 3.35
CA GLY A 92 22.08 -4.92 4.54
C GLY A 92 20.65 -4.37 4.60
N GLY A 93 20.12 -3.80 3.52
CA GLY A 93 18.74 -3.30 3.43
C GLY A 93 17.73 -4.33 2.94
N CYS A 94 16.51 -3.87 2.71
CA CYS A 94 15.38 -4.70 2.26
C CYS A 94 14.93 -4.42 0.81
N VAL A 95 15.66 -3.60 0.05
CA VAL A 95 15.38 -3.34 -1.36
C VAL A 95 16.41 -4.07 -2.22
N GLU A 96 15.97 -4.80 -3.23
CA GLU A 96 16.88 -5.49 -4.15
C GLU A 96 17.75 -4.48 -4.90
N ASP A 97 19.04 -4.84 -5.11
CA ASP A 97 19.96 -3.97 -5.82
C ASP A 97 19.45 -3.69 -7.24
N GLY A 98 19.27 -2.40 -7.55
CA GLY A 98 18.75 -1.98 -8.84
C GLY A 98 17.25 -2.20 -9.05
N ALA A 99 16.47 -2.48 -7.99
CA ALA A 99 15.02 -2.54 -8.08
C ALA A 99 14.45 -1.22 -8.63
N MET A 100 13.59 -1.32 -9.64
CA MET A 100 13.04 -0.17 -10.38
C MET A 100 11.55 0.02 -10.13
N VAL A 101 11.07 1.23 -10.39
CA VAL A 101 9.65 1.54 -10.50
C VAL A 101 9.27 1.59 -11.98
N TYR A 102 8.28 0.78 -12.35
CA TYR A 102 7.75 0.66 -13.71
C TYR A 102 6.48 1.49 -13.87
N SER A 103 6.20 1.94 -15.10
CA SER A 103 5.02 2.74 -15.42
C SER A 103 3.77 1.88 -15.45
N GLY A 104 2.83 2.15 -14.54
CA GLY A 104 1.50 1.56 -14.55
C GLY A 104 0.53 2.27 -15.48
N PRO A 105 -0.57 1.62 -15.88
CA PRO A 105 -1.63 2.29 -16.63
C PRO A 105 -2.41 3.27 -15.75
N GLU A 106 -2.75 4.42 -16.32
CA GLU A 106 -3.70 5.35 -15.74
C GLU A 106 -5.11 4.85 -16.03
N LEU A 107 -5.79 4.30 -15.02
CA LEU A 107 -7.15 3.77 -15.15
C LEU A 107 -8.12 4.65 -14.35
N ASP A 108 -8.28 4.36 -13.07
CA ASP A 108 -9.10 5.11 -12.13
C ASP A 108 -8.29 5.54 -10.89
N GLY A 109 -8.94 6.06 -9.86
CA GLY A 109 -8.26 6.49 -8.64
C GLY A 109 -7.52 7.82 -8.75
N ILE A 110 -7.70 8.57 -9.84
CA ILE A 110 -7.12 9.88 -10.06
C ILE A 110 -8.21 10.94 -9.88
N ALA A 111 -8.11 11.75 -8.83
CA ALA A 111 -9.09 12.81 -8.60
C ALA A 111 -8.95 13.92 -9.66
N PRO A 112 -10.05 14.41 -10.25
CA PRO A 112 -10.02 15.43 -11.29
C PRO A 112 -9.30 16.72 -10.88
N TRP A 113 -9.36 17.06 -9.60
CA TRP A 113 -8.75 18.28 -9.05
C TRP A 113 -7.28 18.09 -8.60
N MET A 114 -6.70 16.91 -8.82
CA MET A 114 -5.31 16.65 -8.42
C MET A 114 -4.35 17.67 -9.01
N LEU A 115 -4.61 18.12 -10.23
CA LEU A 115 -3.78 19.11 -10.93
C LEU A 115 -3.92 20.54 -10.38
N ASP A 116 -4.95 20.83 -9.59
CA ASP A 116 -5.15 22.14 -8.96
C ASP A 116 -4.21 22.35 -7.77
N TYR A 117 -3.62 21.29 -7.26
CA TYR A 117 -2.65 21.35 -6.17
C TYR A 117 -1.22 21.54 -6.67
N PRO A 118 -0.35 22.17 -5.86
CA PRO A 118 1.09 22.29 -6.18
C PRO A 118 1.74 20.92 -6.43
N GLU A 119 2.75 20.89 -7.28
CA GLU A 119 3.43 19.64 -7.67
C GLU A 119 4.10 18.91 -6.51
N ASP A 120 4.49 19.60 -5.47
CA ASP A 120 5.16 19.01 -4.31
C ASP A 120 4.20 18.29 -3.36
N VAL A 121 2.88 18.51 -3.50
CA VAL A 121 1.85 17.90 -2.64
C VAL A 121 0.88 16.98 -3.37
N SER A 122 1.00 16.87 -4.70
CA SER A 122 0.17 15.98 -5.50
C SER A 122 1.01 15.19 -6.50
N PHE A 123 0.59 13.98 -6.86
CA PHE A 123 1.26 13.22 -7.90
C PHE A 123 0.97 13.78 -9.30
N ARG A 124 1.84 13.51 -10.24
CA ARG A 124 1.77 13.97 -11.63
C ARG A 124 1.92 12.79 -12.57
N THR A 125 0.87 12.56 -13.34
CA THR A 125 0.82 11.51 -14.35
C THR A 125 1.29 12.02 -15.72
N GLY A 126 1.37 11.12 -16.70
CA GLY A 126 1.63 11.43 -18.09
C GLY A 126 3.12 11.48 -18.48
N ALA A 127 3.35 11.61 -19.77
CA ALA A 127 4.65 11.67 -20.45
C ALA A 127 5.44 10.35 -20.52
N ILE A 128 5.18 9.34 -19.69
CA ILE A 128 5.85 8.04 -19.77
C ILE A 128 4.81 6.99 -20.20
N PRO A 129 5.01 6.29 -21.32
CA PRO A 129 4.09 5.23 -21.73
C PRO A 129 3.95 4.17 -20.64
N ALA A 130 2.71 3.77 -20.38
CA ALA A 130 2.44 2.67 -19.45
C ALA A 130 2.90 1.33 -20.03
N GLU A 131 3.38 0.47 -19.15
CA GLU A 131 3.64 -0.93 -19.49
C GLU A 131 2.32 -1.64 -19.84
N SER A 132 2.36 -2.52 -20.83
CA SER A 132 1.21 -3.34 -21.17
C SER A 132 0.93 -4.38 -20.08
N PHE A 133 -0.28 -4.91 -20.05
CA PHE A 133 -0.66 -5.99 -19.13
C PHE A 133 0.31 -7.18 -19.19
N ASP A 134 0.62 -7.67 -20.39
CA ASP A 134 1.53 -8.80 -20.56
C ASP A 134 2.94 -8.45 -20.12
N ARG A 135 3.38 -7.22 -20.36
CA ARG A 135 4.70 -6.76 -19.89
C ARG A 135 4.78 -6.70 -18.36
N ILE A 136 3.71 -6.27 -17.68
CA ILE A 136 3.66 -6.28 -16.21
C ILE A 136 3.71 -7.72 -15.69
N VAL A 137 2.98 -8.65 -16.31
CA VAL A 137 3.06 -10.08 -15.97
C VAL A 137 4.49 -10.62 -16.14
N ASP A 138 5.15 -10.27 -17.24
CA ASP A 138 6.54 -10.67 -17.51
C ASP A 138 7.52 -10.08 -16.49
N LEU A 139 7.33 -8.82 -16.08
CA LEU A 139 8.13 -8.17 -15.04
C LEU A 139 7.97 -8.87 -13.69
N LEU A 140 6.74 -9.20 -13.28
CA LEU A 140 6.49 -9.96 -12.05
C LEU A 140 7.20 -11.31 -12.06
N LYS A 141 7.16 -12.03 -13.18
CA LYS A 141 7.87 -13.30 -13.36
C LYS A 141 9.39 -13.12 -13.39
N TYR A 142 9.88 -12.11 -14.10
CA TYR A 142 11.31 -11.81 -14.21
C TYR A 142 11.92 -11.53 -12.83
N HIS A 143 11.26 -10.72 -12.02
CA HIS A 143 11.67 -10.42 -10.66
C HIS A 143 11.35 -11.54 -9.68
N LYS A 144 10.74 -12.65 -10.11
CA LYS A 144 10.35 -13.78 -9.26
C LYS A 144 9.55 -13.32 -8.05
N VAL A 145 8.55 -12.50 -8.29
CA VAL A 145 7.71 -11.93 -7.23
C VAL A 145 6.89 -13.04 -6.59
N ASP A 146 6.96 -13.15 -5.27
CA ASP A 146 6.11 -14.05 -4.48
C ASP A 146 4.79 -13.36 -4.14
N VAL A 147 4.84 -12.06 -3.75
CA VAL A 147 3.67 -11.30 -3.27
C VAL A 147 3.60 -9.94 -3.92
N VAL A 148 2.43 -9.56 -4.40
CA VAL A 148 2.09 -8.20 -4.83
C VAL A 148 1.32 -7.50 -3.73
N ILE A 149 1.78 -6.32 -3.28
CA ILE A 149 1.08 -5.48 -2.31
C ILE A 149 0.43 -4.30 -3.02
N ASN A 150 -0.88 -4.13 -2.84
CA ASN A 150 -1.63 -3.03 -3.41
C ASN A 150 -1.78 -1.87 -2.41
N TYR A 151 -1.16 -0.74 -2.73
CA TYR A 151 -1.22 0.55 -2.02
C TYR A 151 -1.72 1.68 -2.91
N LEU A 152 -2.51 1.37 -3.92
CA LEU A 152 -3.15 2.37 -4.78
C LEU A 152 -4.03 3.32 -3.95
N PRO A 153 -4.36 4.51 -4.46
CA PRO A 153 -5.31 5.40 -3.82
C PRO A 153 -6.70 4.77 -3.70
N VAL A 154 -7.45 5.17 -2.67
CA VAL A 154 -8.86 4.80 -2.52
C VAL A 154 -9.64 5.19 -3.78
N GLY A 155 -10.52 4.30 -4.26
CA GLY A 155 -11.28 4.47 -5.49
C GLY A 155 -10.58 3.93 -6.75
N SER A 156 -9.40 3.31 -6.62
CA SER A 156 -8.69 2.64 -7.70
C SER A 156 -9.22 1.20 -7.88
N GLU A 157 -10.48 1.03 -8.26
CA GLU A 157 -11.09 -0.29 -8.40
C GLU A 157 -10.59 -1.01 -9.66
N ASP A 158 -10.64 -0.34 -10.81
CA ASP A 158 -10.20 -0.91 -12.09
C ASP A 158 -8.69 -1.17 -12.07
N ALA A 159 -7.90 -0.24 -11.53
CA ALA A 159 -6.46 -0.42 -11.39
C ALA A 159 -6.13 -1.58 -10.43
N SER A 160 -6.86 -1.73 -9.33
CA SER A 160 -6.67 -2.86 -8.41
C SER A 160 -6.96 -4.19 -9.09
N ARG A 161 -8.07 -4.31 -9.81
CA ARG A 161 -8.42 -5.52 -10.56
C ARG A 161 -7.37 -5.84 -11.62
N PHE A 162 -6.90 -4.84 -12.34
CA PHE A 162 -5.83 -4.99 -13.32
C PHE A 162 -4.57 -5.63 -12.73
N TYR A 163 -4.09 -5.15 -11.58
CA TYR A 163 -2.90 -5.70 -10.93
C TYR A 163 -3.16 -7.05 -10.26
N ILE A 164 -4.37 -7.29 -9.73
CA ILE A 164 -4.76 -8.60 -9.19
C ILE A 164 -4.76 -9.66 -10.30
N ASP A 165 -5.33 -9.34 -11.47
CA ASP A 165 -5.32 -10.22 -12.64
C ASP A 165 -3.89 -10.49 -13.15
N ALA A 166 -3.04 -9.45 -13.17
CA ALA A 166 -1.64 -9.60 -13.55
C ALA A 166 -0.87 -10.48 -12.56
N ALA A 167 -1.09 -10.30 -11.25
CA ALA A 167 -0.50 -11.13 -10.19
C ALA A 167 -0.96 -12.58 -10.31
N LEU A 168 -2.24 -12.82 -10.48
CA LEU A 168 -2.80 -14.17 -10.69
C LEU A 168 -2.17 -14.86 -11.90
N LYS A 169 -2.08 -14.16 -13.06
CA LYS A 169 -1.45 -14.67 -14.27
C LYS A 169 0.05 -14.91 -14.12
N ALA A 170 0.71 -14.13 -13.28
CA ALA A 170 2.13 -14.30 -12.97
C ALA A 170 2.41 -15.41 -11.96
N GLY A 171 1.40 -15.88 -11.21
CA GLY A 171 1.54 -16.86 -10.13
C GLY A 171 1.98 -16.23 -8.81
N CYS A 172 1.57 -14.99 -8.53
CA CYS A 172 1.91 -14.26 -7.32
C CYS A 172 0.73 -14.25 -6.33
N HIS A 173 1.01 -14.30 -5.03
CA HIS A 173 0.05 -13.97 -3.98
C HIS A 173 -0.26 -12.47 -3.98
N VAL A 174 -1.38 -12.07 -3.40
CA VAL A 174 -1.81 -10.66 -3.34
C VAL A 174 -2.19 -10.26 -1.92
N VAL A 175 -1.71 -9.09 -1.49
CA VAL A 175 -2.18 -8.38 -0.30
C VAL A 175 -2.79 -7.05 -0.73
N ASN A 176 -4.11 -6.95 -0.64
CA ASN A 176 -4.82 -5.71 -0.93
C ASN A 176 -4.97 -4.88 0.34
N CYS A 177 -4.33 -3.72 0.37
CA CYS A 177 -4.31 -2.82 1.53
C CYS A 177 -5.18 -1.57 1.33
N ILE A 178 -6.08 -1.60 0.35
CA ILE A 178 -7.04 -0.50 0.10
C ILE A 178 -8.47 -1.03 0.19
N PRO A 179 -9.47 -0.17 0.47
CA PRO A 179 -10.85 -0.58 0.68
C PRO A 179 -11.60 -0.87 -0.65
N THR A 180 -10.92 -1.45 -1.63
CA THR A 180 -11.58 -1.97 -2.83
C THR A 180 -12.11 -3.36 -2.54
N LEU A 181 -13.41 -3.55 -2.70
CA LEU A 181 -14.07 -4.83 -2.50
C LEU A 181 -13.71 -5.77 -3.66
N ILE A 182 -12.81 -6.69 -3.40
CA ILE A 182 -12.33 -7.70 -4.36
C ILE A 182 -13.03 -9.04 -4.23
N SER A 183 -13.72 -9.26 -3.10
CA SER A 183 -14.53 -10.45 -2.86
C SER A 183 -15.84 -10.03 -2.21
N THR A 184 -16.88 -9.89 -3.02
CA THR A 184 -18.27 -9.70 -2.61
C THR A 184 -19.06 -10.95 -2.99
N GLU A 185 -20.33 -11.06 -2.53
CA GLU A 185 -21.22 -12.12 -3.02
C GLU A 185 -21.33 -12.13 -4.56
N GLU A 186 -21.16 -10.97 -5.19
CA GLU A 186 -21.18 -10.80 -6.64
C GLU A 186 -19.81 -11.07 -7.30
N THR A 187 -18.71 -11.01 -6.56
CA THR A 187 -17.33 -11.13 -7.06
C THR A 187 -16.54 -12.28 -6.43
N GLN A 188 -17.19 -13.31 -5.90
CA GLN A 188 -16.55 -14.55 -5.40
C GLN A 188 -15.60 -15.19 -6.43
N GLU A 189 -15.69 -14.74 -7.66
CA GLU A 189 -14.84 -15.16 -8.76
C GLU A 189 -13.34 -15.04 -8.48
N TYR A 190 -12.87 -13.97 -7.80
CA TYR A 190 -11.45 -13.82 -7.46
C TYR A 190 -11.00 -14.83 -6.42
N GLU A 191 -11.80 -15.06 -5.39
CA GLU A 191 -11.50 -16.05 -4.36
C GLU A 191 -11.29 -17.43 -4.99
N GLN A 192 -12.24 -17.86 -5.82
CA GLN A 192 -12.16 -19.15 -6.49
C GLN A 192 -10.95 -19.26 -7.43
N LYS A 193 -10.68 -18.23 -8.23
CA LYS A 193 -9.50 -18.19 -9.12
C LYS A 193 -8.18 -18.35 -8.37
N PHE A 194 -8.04 -17.70 -7.21
CA PHE A 194 -6.83 -17.81 -6.38
C PHE A 194 -6.72 -19.18 -5.73
N ILE A 195 -7.81 -19.74 -5.24
CA ILE A 195 -7.86 -21.12 -4.71
C ILE A 195 -7.44 -22.12 -5.78
N ASP A 196 -8.02 -22.05 -6.98
CA ASP A 196 -7.74 -22.95 -8.10
C ASP A 196 -6.28 -22.85 -8.56
N ALA A 197 -5.68 -21.68 -8.46
CA ALA A 197 -4.27 -21.47 -8.75
C ALA A 197 -3.32 -21.86 -7.61
N GLY A 198 -3.83 -22.24 -6.44
CA GLY A 198 -3.02 -22.51 -5.24
C GLY A 198 -2.37 -21.25 -4.66
N LEU A 199 -2.97 -20.09 -4.91
CA LEU A 199 -2.49 -18.79 -4.47
C LEU A 199 -3.37 -18.22 -3.36
N THR A 200 -2.87 -17.21 -2.69
CA THR A 200 -3.57 -16.49 -1.62
C THR A 200 -3.84 -15.06 -2.02
N ILE A 201 -5.05 -14.60 -1.81
CA ILE A 201 -5.41 -13.19 -1.85
C ILE A 201 -5.94 -12.79 -0.47
N VAL A 202 -5.43 -11.70 0.10
CA VAL A 202 -5.80 -11.20 1.43
C VAL A 202 -6.21 -9.75 1.31
N GLY A 203 -7.22 -9.37 2.06
CA GLY A 203 -7.66 -7.98 2.15
C GLY A 203 -9.06 -7.80 1.63
N SER A 204 -9.48 -6.66 1.55
CA SER A 204 -10.38 -5.63 1.13
C SER A 204 -10.45 -4.65 2.21
N ASP A 205 -10.12 -4.06 2.90
CA ASP A 205 -10.07 -3.06 3.97
C ASP A 205 -9.29 -3.60 5.17
N MET A 206 -8.00 -3.59 5.02
CA MET A 206 -7.09 -3.85 6.14
C MET A 206 -7.21 -2.72 7.15
N ARG A 207 -7.96 -2.93 8.23
CA ARG A 207 -8.07 -1.95 9.31
C ARG A 207 -6.70 -1.63 9.89
N SER A 208 -6.46 -0.35 10.14
CA SER A 208 -5.30 0.06 10.94
C SER A 208 -5.33 -0.67 12.29
N ALA A 209 -4.19 -1.14 12.76
CA ALA A 209 -4.07 -1.81 14.06
C ALA A 209 -4.60 -0.91 15.19
N TRP A 210 -4.43 0.41 15.01
CA TRP A 210 -5.03 1.44 15.84
C TRP A 210 -5.39 2.66 14.99
N GLY A 211 -6.64 3.12 15.08
CA GLY A 211 -7.14 4.28 14.33
C GLY A 211 -8.56 4.62 14.73
N ALA A 212 -9.16 5.60 14.05
CA ALA A 212 -10.48 6.15 14.39
C ALA A 212 -11.57 5.08 14.42
N SER A 213 -11.60 4.16 13.44
CA SER A 213 -12.60 3.08 13.40
C SER A 213 -12.46 2.14 14.60
N ARG A 214 -11.22 1.74 14.93
CA ARG A 214 -10.97 0.85 16.07
C ARG A 214 -11.35 1.51 17.40
N LEU A 215 -11.02 2.79 17.57
CA LEU A 215 -11.40 3.54 18.77
C LEU A 215 -12.92 3.65 18.90
N SER A 216 -13.62 3.95 17.80
CA SER A 216 -15.08 3.99 17.75
C SER A 216 -15.72 2.67 18.17
N GLU A 217 -15.21 1.54 17.66
CA GLU A 217 -15.70 0.20 18.01
C GLU A 217 -15.55 -0.09 19.51
N VAL A 218 -14.38 0.20 20.06
CA VAL A 218 -14.11 -0.02 21.50
C VAL A 218 -15.03 0.81 22.36
N LEU A 219 -15.24 2.09 22.02
CA LEU A 219 -16.13 2.97 22.77
C LEU A 219 -17.59 2.53 22.67
N GLN A 220 -18.07 2.16 21.49
CA GLN A 220 -19.43 1.66 21.30
C GLN A 220 -19.64 0.33 22.05
N GLY A 221 -18.67 -0.60 21.96
CA GLY A 221 -18.72 -1.85 22.69
C GLY A 221 -18.84 -1.63 24.20
N ALA A 222 -18.01 -0.76 24.77
CA ALA A 222 -18.06 -0.43 26.20
C ALA A 222 -19.40 0.20 26.63
N MET A 223 -20.01 1.03 25.77
CA MET A 223 -21.33 1.60 26.02
C MET A 223 -22.41 0.51 26.02
N LEU A 224 -22.42 -0.36 25.02
CA LEU A 224 -23.38 -1.47 24.92
C LEU A 224 -23.23 -2.45 26.07
N ASP A 225 -22.01 -2.81 26.46
CA ASP A 225 -21.72 -3.68 27.61
C ASP A 225 -22.20 -3.06 28.94
N SER A 226 -22.25 -1.73 29.00
CA SER A 226 -22.79 -0.98 30.14
C SER A 226 -24.32 -0.83 30.09
N GLY A 227 -25.01 -1.43 29.13
CA GLY A 227 -26.47 -1.33 28.95
C GLY A 227 -26.93 -0.02 28.32
N LEU A 228 -26.01 0.76 27.74
CA LEU A 228 -26.37 2.02 27.06
C LEU A 228 -26.72 1.73 25.60
N MET A 229 -27.75 2.37 25.09
CA MET A 229 -28.12 2.32 23.68
C MET A 229 -27.51 3.52 22.97
N VAL A 230 -26.66 3.25 21.99
CA VAL A 230 -26.12 4.30 21.13
C VAL A 230 -27.17 4.67 20.08
N THR A 231 -27.75 5.86 20.22
CA THR A 231 -28.81 6.34 19.32
C THR A 231 -28.25 7.04 18.09
N GLN A 232 -27.03 7.58 18.16
CA GLN A 232 -26.37 8.23 17.07
C GLN A 232 -24.86 8.17 17.27
N HIS A 233 -24.10 7.88 16.20
CA HIS A 233 -22.66 7.93 16.16
C HIS A 233 -22.20 8.74 14.94
N ILE A 234 -21.40 9.76 15.17
CA ILE A 234 -20.80 10.58 14.11
C ILE A 234 -19.30 10.57 14.33
N GLN A 235 -18.55 10.15 13.31
CA GLN A 235 -17.10 10.21 13.28
C GLN A 235 -16.65 11.20 12.22
N MET A 236 -15.85 12.17 12.62
CA MET A 236 -15.20 13.13 11.72
C MET A 236 -13.69 12.91 11.78
N ASN A 237 -13.10 12.54 10.65
CA ASN A 237 -11.65 12.43 10.53
C ASN A 237 -11.10 13.79 10.07
N MET A 238 -10.44 14.47 10.96
CA MET A 238 -9.80 15.75 10.66
C MET A 238 -8.29 15.54 10.60
N ALA A 239 -7.67 15.90 9.47
CA ALA A 239 -6.21 15.94 9.42
C ALA A 239 -5.73 17.07 10.35
N ALA A 240 -4.73 16.77 11.19
CA ALA A 240 -4.18 17.73 12.14
C ALA A 240 -3.73 19.00 11.43
N GLY A 241 -4.23 20.14 11.91
CA GLY A 241 -3.96 21.43 11.32
C GLY A 241 -2.54 21.93 11.53
N SER A 242 -2.11 22.71 10.61
CA SER A 242 -1.24 23.88 10.65
C SER A 242 -0.15 23.97 11.73
N THR A 243 0.81 23.08 11.72
CA THR A 243 2.19 23.49 11.94
C THR A 243 2.89 23.49 10.59
N GLN A 244 3.75 24.46 10.32
CA GLN A 244 4.48 24.55 9.06
C GLN A 244 5.08 23.16 8.69
N GLY A 245 4.70 22.62 7.57
CA GLY A 245 5.07 21.28 7.13
C GLY A 245 3.97 20.21 7.19
N GLN A 246 2.97 20.34 8.04
CA GLN A 246 1.85 19.38 8.12
C GLN A 246 0.74 19.66 7.09
N GLU A 247 0.66 20.86 6.56
CA GLU A 247 -0.25 21.18 5.46
C GLU A 247 0.05 20.35 4.22
N HIS A 248 1.30 20.04 3.96
CA HIS A 248 1.70 19.17 2.85
C HIS A 248 1.21 17.73 3.04
N ILE A 249 1.31 17.21 4.28
CA ILE A 249 0.79 15.88 4.60
C ILE A 249 -0.72 15.83 4.36
N ARG A 250 -1.43 16.84 4.84
CA ARG A 250 -2.87 16.95 4.66
C ARG A 250 -3.24 17.06 3.18
N THR A 251 -2.66 17.99 2.45
CA THR A 251 -3.01 18.27 1.06
C THR A 251 -2.63 17.13 0.13
N GLY A 252 -1.38 16.63 0.22
CA GLY A 252 -0.91 15.54 -0.63
C GLY A 252 -1.60 14.21 -0.34
N ARG A 253 -2.04 14.01 0.90
CA ARG A 253 -2.70 12.78 1.33
C ARG A 253 -4.20 12.78 1.07
N THR A 254 -4.86 13.93 1.23
CA THR A 254 -6.32 14.05 1.18
C THR A 254 -6.84 14.56 -0.15
N ALA A 255 -6.02 15.21 -0.97
CA ALA A 255 -6.46 15.76 -2.24
C ALA A 255 -7.13 14.73 -3.17
N ASN A 256 -6.65 13.49 -3.18
CA ASN A 256 -7.28 12.38 -3.90
C ASN A 256 -8.28 11.63 -3.01
N THR A 257 -7.99 11.46 -1.73
CA THR A 257 -8.71 10.56 -0.82
C THR A 257 -10.04 11.12 -0.37
N ASP A 258 -10.17 12.44 -0.18
CA ASP A 258 -11.39 13.04 0.38
C ASP A 258 -12.61 12.85 -0.52
N PHE A 259 -12.45 12.93 -1.83
CA PHE A 259 -13.55 12.70 -2.77
C PHE A 259 -13.94 11.22 -2.88
N LEU A 260 -12.95 10.35 -2.99
CA LEU A 260 -13.18 8.93 -3.23
C LEU A 260 -13.71 8.23 -1.99
N ASN A 261 -13.27 8.64 -0.79
CA ASN A 261 -13.84 8.17 0.48
C ASN A 261 -15.34 8.47 0.63
N MET A 262 -15.83 9.59 0.11
CA MET A 262 -17.25 9.90 0.17
C MET A 262 -18.09 8.96 -0.69
N SER A 263 -17.59 8.55 -1.86
CA SER A 263 -18.29 7.64 -2.75
C SER A 263 -18.27 6.19 -2.26
N GLU A 264 -17.21 5.77 -1.60
CA GLU A 264 -16.99 4.38 -1.19
C GLU A 264 -17.61 4.09 0.17
N LYS A 265 -17.48 4.98 1.15
CA LYS A 265 -18.16 4.83 2.45
C LYS A 265 -19.68 4.94 2.37
N SER A 266 -20.22 5.45 1.29
CA SER A 266 -21.67 5.44 1.05
C SER A 266 -22.18 4.08 0.52
N ARG A 267 -21.28 3.16 0.16
CA ARG A 267 -21.60 1.79 -0.29
C ARG A 267 -21.46 0.77 0.84
N LEU A 268 -20.81 1.11 1.94
CA LEU A 268 -20.68 0.31 3.15
C LEU A 268 -21.74 0.68 4.18
#